data_7c31c4edf57074f8c9148b71e505f969
#
_entry.id   7c31c4edf57074f8c9148b71e505f969
#
_cell.length_a   1.000
_cell.length_b   1.000
_cell.length_c   1.000
_cell.angle_alpha   90.00
_cell.angle_beta   90.00
_cell.angle_gamma   90.00
#
_symmetry.space_group_name_H-M   'P 1'
#
loop_
_entity.id
_entity.type
_entity.pdbx_description
1 polymer ?
#
loop_
_entity_poly.entity_id
_entity_poly.type
_entity_poly.pdbx_seq_one_letter_code
_entity_poly.pdbx_strand_id
1 'polypeptide(L)'
;MYNEILGLVTFIATFVLMVLMYRFFGKQGLIAWVAIGTIIANIQVIKTVEIFGISATLGNVMFASIYLATDILNDIYGRRVAKRAVWLGFSSTLIMIIVMQLSLHFIPAPEDMAQKALHAIFDVVPRIALGSIVAYIIGQHIDVFIFSLIKKVFSSDKTFFIRAYGSTFLSSIIDTALFVAIAFIGTLPGTVVFEIFITTYVLKLASTVFNVPFGYIAKSFYRKGKIDKLDQGY
;
A
#
# COMPACT_ATOMS: atom_id res chain seq x y z
N MET A 1 22.10 -9.64 -7.58
CA MET A 1 22.82 -8.53 -6.91
C MET A 1 22.28 -7.14 -7.27
N TYR A 2 22.08 -6.77 -8.52
CA TYR A 2 21.56 -5.42 -8.86
C TYR A 2 20.13 -5.18 -8.35
N ASN A 3 19.21 -6.12 -8.56
CA ASN A 3 17.82 -6.00 -8.12
C ASN A 3 17.67 -5.95 -6.60
N GLU A 4 18.51 -6.68 -5.86
CA GLU A 4 18.49 -6.68 -4.40
C GLU A 4 18.89 -5.32 -3.83
N ILE A 5 19.98 -4.74 -4.39
CA ILE A 5 20.43 -3.39 -4.01
C ILE A 5 19.35 -2.36 -4.36
N LEU A 6 18.82 -2.42 -5.59
CA LEU A 6 17.77 -1.51 -6.03
C LEU A 6 16.48 -1.69 -5.21
N GLY A 7 16.15 -2.92 -4.84
CA GLY A 7 15.03 -3.22 -3.95
C GLY A 7 15.19 -2.57 -2.58
N LEU A 8 16.38 -2.65 -1.98
CA LEU A 8 16.71 -1.98 -0.72
C LEU A 8 16.64 -0.45 -0.85
N VAL A 9 17.20 0.11 -1.92
CA VAL A 9 17.14 1.56 -2.19
C VAL A 9 15.69 2.00 -2.35
N THR A 10 14.88 1.26 -3.12
CA THR A 10 13.45 1.55 -3.32
C THR A 10 12.69 1.49 -2.00
N PHE A 11 12.98 0.49 -1.13
CA PHE A 11 12.40 0.37 0.19
C PHE A 11 12.72 1.62 1.02
N ILE A 12 13.99 1.95 1.21
CA ILE A 12 14.42 3.10 2.02
C ILE A 12 13.82 4.40 1.45
N ALA A 13 13.93 4.62 0.14
CA ALA A 13 13.42 5.82 -0.51
C ALA A 13 11.91 5.98 -0.30
N THR A 14 11.11 4.91 -0.46
CA THR A 14 9.66 4.94 -0.27
C THR A 14 9.29 5.38 1.15
N PHE A 15 9.90 4.78 2.17
CA PHE A 15 9.59 5.13 3.55
C PHE A 15 10.12 6.51 3.97
N VAL A 16 11.29 6.91 3.47
CA VAL A 16 11.82 8.26 3.68
C VAL A 16 10.90 9.30 3.06
N LEU A 17 10.45 9.11 1.83
CA LEU A 17 9.50 10.01 1.15
C LEU A 17 8.17 10.10 1.92
N MET A 18 7.63 8.97 2.40
CA MET A 18 6.43 8.98 3.24
C MET A 18 6.63 9.82 4.51
N VAL A 19 7.76 9.65 5.20
CA VAL A 19 8.09 10.41 6.42
C VAL A 19 8.29 11.90 6.11
N LEU A 20 8.88 12.24 4.97
CA LEU A 20 9.01 13.62 4.51
C LEU A 20 7.65 14.24 4.18
N MET A 21 6.76 13.52 3.49
CA MET A 21 5.38 13.98 3.27
C MET A 21 4.68 14.27 4.61
N TYR A 22 4.85 13.39 5.59
CA TYR A 22 4.33 13.65 6.93
C TYR A 22 4.99 14.86 7.60
N ARG A 23 6.30 15.00 7.48
CA ARG A 23 7.08 16.10 8.10
C ARG A 23 6.67 17.48 7.57
N PHE A 24 6.42 17.59 6.25
CA PHE A 24 6.12 18.87 5.61
C PHE A 24 4.63 19.20 5.54
N PHE A 25 3.77 18.18 5.41
CA PHE A 25 2.34 18.37 5.18
C PHE A 25 1.44 17.73 6.27
N GLY A 26 2.03 17.21 7.35
CA GLY A 26 1.30 16.65 8.49
C GLY A 26 0.29 15.56 8.10
N LYS A 27 -0.88 15.61 8.70
CA LYS A 27 -1.98 14.68 8.44
C LYS A 27 -2.36 14.60 6.97
N GLN A 28 -2.40 15.75 6.29
CA GLN A 28 -2.74 15.82 4.86
C GLN A 28 -1.69 15.12 3.99
N GLY A 29 -0.41 15.22 4.38
CA GLY A 29 0.70 14.52 3.73
C GLY A 29 0.52 13.00 3.75
N LEU A 30 0.12 12.42 4.89
CA LEU A 30 -0.15 10.98 4.97
C LEU A 30 -1.39 10.58 4.18
N ILE A 31 -2.46 11.39 4.20
CA ILE A 31 -3.67 11.13 3.41
C ILE A 31 -3.34 11.16 1.91
N ALA A 32 -2.59 12.16 1.45
CA ALA A 32 -2.12 12.25 0.07
C ALA A 32 -1.20 11.08 -0.30
N TRP A 33 -0.31 10.66 0.64
CA TRP A 33 0.55 9.50 0.44
C TRP A 33 -0.26 8.23 0.20
N VAL A 34 -1.33 7.99 0.97
CA VAL A 34 -2.21 6.83 0.76
C VAL A 34 -2.84 6.87 -0.62
N ALA A 35 -3.36 8.02 -1.06
CA ALA A 35 -3.99 8.18 -2.38
C ALA A 35 -2.99 7.96 -3.53
N ILE A 36 -1.86 8.67 -3.51
CA ILE A 36 -0.79 8.57 -4.54
C ILE A 36 -0.17 7.17 -4.51
N GLY A 37 0.13 6.68 -3.31
CA GLY A 37 0.75 5.38 -3.11
C GLY A 37 -0.11 4.24 -3.66
N THR A 38 -1.42 4.30 -3.51
CA THR A 38 -2.33 3.28 -4.03
C THR A 38 -2.31 3.25 -5.56
N ILE A 39 -2.25 4.42 -6.22
CA ILE A 39 -2.10 4.52 -7.68
C ILE A 39 -0.77 3.89 -8.11
N ILE A 40 0.34 4.32 -7.50
CA ILE A 40 1.68 3.84 -7.85
C ILE A 40 1.79 2.33 -7.61
N ALA A 41 1.29 1.83 -6.49
CA ALA A 41 1.34 0.40 -6.16
C ALA A 41 0.61 -0.45 -7.21
N ASN A 42 -0.58 -0.02 -7.67
CA ASN A 42 -1.34 -0.75 -8.70
C ASN A 42 -0.64 -0.75 -10.07
N ILE A 43 0.12 0.27 -10.40
CA ILE A 43 0.96 0.28 -11.60
C ILE A 43 2.18 -0.61 -11.41
N GLN A 44 2.84 -0.53 -10.26
CA GLN A 44 4.05 -1.30 -9.96
C GLN A 44 3.81 -2.81 -9.86
N VAL A 45 2.63 -3.25 -9.42
CA VAL A 45 2.31 -4.67 -9.25
C VAL A 45 2.38 -5.46 -10.56
N ILE A 46 2.23 -4.77 -11.71
CA ILE A 46 2.34 -5.38 -13.04
C ILE A 46 3.78 -5.75 -13.36
N LYS A 47 4.75 -5.05 -12.78
CA LYS A 47 6.17 -5.32 -12.98
C LYS A 47 6.65 -6.42 -12.04
N THR A 48 6.96 -7.58 -12.62
CA THR A 48 7.59 -8.70 -11.92
C THR A 48 9.11 -8.56 -12.02
N VAL A 49 9.79 -8.78 -10.92
CA VAL A 49 11.25 -8.78 -10.82
C VAL A 49 11.72 -10.03 -10.08
N GLU A 50 12.94 -10.44 -10.31
CA GLU A 50 13.57 -11.53 -9.56
C GLU A 50 14.47 -10.93 -8.47
N ILE A 51 14.22 -11.31 -7.21
CA ILE A 51 14.97 -10.91 -6.03
C ILE A 51 15.33 -12.18 -5.25
N PHE A 52 16.62 -12.43 -5.04
CA PHE A 52 17.13 -13.66 -4.40
C PHE A 52 16.63 -14.96 -5.07
N GLY A 53 16.45 -14.96 -6.41
CA GLY A 53 15.94 -16.12 -7.13
C GLY A 53 14.44 -16.36 -6.98
N ILE A 54 13.69 -15.44 -6.39
CA ILE A 54 12.25 -15.53 -6.18
C ILE A 54 11.55 -14.42 -6.96
N SER A 55 10.53 -14.78 -7.74
CA SER A 55 9.70 -13.81 -8.44
C SER A 55 8.85 -13.00 -7.46
N ALA A 56 8.95 -11.69 -7.54
CA ALA A 56 8.23 -10.74 -6.71
C ALA A 56 7.68 -9.57 -7.54
N THR A 57 6.59 -8.97 -7.10
CA THR A 57 6.07 -7.73 -7.67
C THR A 57 6.57 -6.51 -6.89
N LEU A 58 6.87 -5.41 -7.59
CA LEU A 58 7.40 -4.20 -6.94
C LEU A 58 6.39 -3.49 -6.04
N GLY A 59 5.12 -3.62 -6.28
CA GLY A 59 4.04 -2.96 -5.52
C GLY A 59 4.02 -3.26 -4.02
N ASN A 60 4.62 -4.36 -3.58
CA ASN A 60 4.60 -4.79 -2.18
C ASN A 60 5.22 -3.75 -1.22
N VAL A 61 6.31 -3.10 -1.60
CA VAL A 61 6.96 -2.05 -0.78
C VAL A 61 6.07 -0.83 -0.64
N MET A 62 5.43 -0.41 -1.73
CA MET A 62 4.52 0.72 -1.72
C MET A 62 3.28 0.42 -0.86
N PHE A 63 2.69 -0.77 -0.97
CA PHE A 63 1.58 -1.19 -0.10
C PHE A 63 1.98 -1.19 1.37
N ALA A 64 3.17 -1.72 1.73
CA ALA A 64 3.66 -1.69 3.10
C ALA A 64 3.76 -0.24 3.64
N SER A 65 4.19 0.72 2.84
CA SER A 65 4.23 2.14 3.24
C SER A 65 2.84 2.74 3.43
N ILE A 66 1.84 2.31 2.65
CA ILE A 66 0.43 2.72 2.80
C ILE A 66 -0.14 2.19 4.12
N TYR A 67 0.11 0.92 4.47
CA TYR A 67 -0.29 0.35 5.75
C TYR A 67 0.32 1.15 6.91
N LEU A 68 1.63 1.42 6.87
CA LEU A 68 2.27 2.23 7.91
C LEU A 68 1.69 3.65 7.98
N ALA A 69 1.41 4.30 6.86
CA ALA A 69 0.79 5.63 6.83
C ALA A 69 -0.61 5.60 7.48
N THR A 70 -1.42 4.58 7.20
CA THR A 70 -2.73 4.42 7.85
C THR A 70 -2.63 4.07 9.33
N ASP A 71 -1.61 3.32 9.76
CA ASP A 71 -1.32 3.06 11.16
C ASP A 71 -0.98 4.34 11.92
N ILE A 72 -0.12 5.19 11.35
CA ILE A 72 0.23 6.48 11.93
C ILE A 72 -1.01 7.38 12.02
N LEU A 73 -1.83 7.44 10.96
CA LEU A 73 -3.10 8.19 10.97
C LEU A 73 -4.05 7.66 12.05
N ASN A 74 -4.17 6.34 12.20
CA ASN A 74 -5.02 5.72 13.21
C ASN A 74 -4.51 5.98 14.63
N ASP A 75 -3.20 5.91 14.83
CA ASP A 75 -2.58 6.09 16.14
C ASP A 75 -2.65 7.53 16.63
N ILE A 76 -2.37 8.50 15.77
CA ILE A 76 -2.26 9.93 16.13
C ILE A 76 -3.61 10.65 15.98
N TYR A 77 -4.32 10.44 14.86
CA TYR A 77 -5.51 11.21 14.48
C TYR A 77 -6.82 10.41 14.59
N GLY A 78 -6.72 9.13 14.93
CA GLY A 78 -7.84 8.26 15.22
C GLY A 78 -8.43 7.55 13.99
N ARG A 79 -9.23 6.52 14.29
CA ARG A 79 -9.79 5.56 13.33
C ARG A 79 -10.58 6.19 12.18
N ARG A 80 -11.32 7.30 12.47
CA ARG A 80 -12.12 7.96 11.42
C ARG A 80 -11.26 8.54 10.31
N VAL A 81 -10.11 9.15 10.67
CA VAL A 81 -9.17 9.74 9.71
C VAL A 81 -8.50 8.63 8.88
N ALA A 82 -8.03 7.56 9.54
CA ALA A 82 -7.44 6.42 8.84
C ALA A 82 -8.42 5.80 7.83
N LYS A 83 -9.69 5.57 8.21
CA LYS A 83 -10.71 5.07 7.29
C LYS A 83 -10.97 6.00 6.10
N ARG A 84 -10.99 7.33 6.33
CA ARG A 84 -11.12 8.30 5.22
C ARG A 84 -9.96 8.22 4.25
N ALA A 85 -8.72 8.07 4.75
CA ALA A 85 -7.55 7.89 3.89
C ALA A 85 -7.66 6.62 3.04
N VAL A 86 -8.13 5.51 3.62
CA VAL A 86 -8.40 4.25 2.89
C VAL A 86 -9.42 4.47 1.75
N TRP A 87 -10.54 5.15 2.03
CA TRP A 87 -11.54 5.46 1.01
C TRP A 87 -11.03 6.39 -0.08
N LEU A 88 -10.18 7.36 0.28
CA LEU A 88 -9.53 8.25 -0.70
C LEU A 88 -8.56 7.46 -1.60
N GLY A 89 -7.76 6.55 -1.03
CA GLY A 89 -6.89 5.66 -1.80
C GLY A 89 -7.69 4.80 -2.79
N PHE A 90 -8.77 4.20 -2.34
CA PHE A 90 -9.68 3.45 -3.21
C PHE A 90 -10.26 4.31 -4.34
N SER A 91 -10.85 5.46 -3.99
CA SER A 91 -11.44 6.37 -4.98
C SER A 91 -10.41 6.85 -6.00
N SER A 92 -9.19 7.16 -5.56
CA SER A 92 -8.09 7.57 -6.45
C SER A 92 -7.72 6.47 -7.45
N THR A 93 -7.67 5.22 -7.00
CA THR A 93 -7.41 4.07 -7.88
C THR A 93 -8.55 3.86 -8.88
N LEU A 94 -9.80 3.94 -8.43
CA LEU A 94 -10.96 3.81 -9.31
C LEU A 94 -11.00 4.91 -10.36
N ILE A 95 -10.75 6.16 -9.96
CA ILE A 95 -10.67 7.31 -10.88
C ILE A 95 -9.56 7.08 -11.90
N MET A 96 -8.37 6.67 -11.47
CA MET A 96 -7.27 6.35 -12.37
C MET A 96 -7.69 5.30 -13.42
N ILE A 97 -8.29 4.19 -12.99
CA ILE A 97 -8.71 3.12 -13.90
C ILE A 97 -9.73 3.64 -14.91
N ILE A 98 -10.78 4.34 -14.46
CA ILE A 98 -11.82 4.86 -15.35
C ILE A 98 -11.23 5.85 -16.37
N VAL A 99 -10.45 6.82 -15.90
CA VAL A 99 -9.87 7.84 -16.79
C VAL A 99 -8.89 7.24 -17.78
N MET A 100 -8.05 6.29 -17.35
CA MET A 100 -7.11 5.62 -18.24
C MET A 100 -7.81 4.71 -19.25
N GLN A 101 -8.86 3.97 -18.84
CA GLN A 101 -9.66 3.19 -19.78
C GLN A 101 -10.33 4.10 -20.84
N LEU A 102 -10.91 5.23 -20.44
CA LEU A 102 -11.46 6.18 -21.41
C LEU A 102 -10.38 6.72 -22.37
N SER A 103 -9.17 6.97 -21.86
CA SER A 103 -8.05 7.44 -22.69
C SER A 103 -7.66 6.45 -23.78
N LEU A 104 -7.75 5.14 -23.52
CA LEU A 104 -7.43 4.09 -24.49
C LEU A 104 -8.40 4.01 -25.67
N HIS A 105 -9.60 4.56 -25.54
CA HIS A 105 -10.60 4.58 -26.62
C HIS A 105 -10.42 5.72 -27.61
N PHE A 106 -9.52 6.68 -27.35
CA PHE A 106 -9.18 7.69 -28.36
C PHE A 106 -8.39 7.06 -29.50
N ILE A 107 -8.67 7.51 -30.72
CA ILE A 107 -7.92 7.09 -31.91
C ILE A 107 -6.52 7.73 -31.83
N PRO A 108 -5.44 6.93 -31.80
CA PRO A 108 -4.09 7.48 -31.67
C PRO A 108 -3.67 8.24 -32.95
N ALA A 109 -2.88 9.29 -32.76
CA ALA A 109 -2.22 9.97 -33.88
C ALA A 109 -1.15 9.05 -34.52
N PRO A 110 -0.76 9.29 -35.80
CA PRO A 110 0.26 8.46 -36.46
C PRO A 110 1.61 8.39 -35.72
N GLU A 111 1.95 9.45 -34.97
CA GLU A 111 3.18 9.59 -34.21
C GLU A 111 3.06 9.07 -32.75
N ASP A 112 1.89 8.54 -32.37
CA ASP A 112 1.67 8.07 -30.99
C ASP A 112 2.51 6.83 -30.67
N MET A 113 3.43 6.99 -29.73
CA MET A 113 4.25 5.91 -29.19
C MET A 113 3.70 5.31 -27.90
N ALA A 114 2.67 5.93 -27.27
CA ALA A 114 2.20 5.57 -25.94
C ALA A 114 1.08 4.53 -25.95
N GLN A 115 0.25 4.49 -27.00
CA GLN A 115 -0.96 3.66 -27.05
C GLN A 115 -0.68 2.18 -26.72
N LYS A 116 0.33 1.57 -27.34
CA LYS A 116 0.70 0.16 -27.09
C LYS A 116 1.14 -0.08 -25.65
N ALA A 117 1.92 0.85 -25.08
CA ALA A 117 2.40 0.75 -23.71
C ALA A 117 1.25 0.92 -22.71
N LEU A 118 0.35 1.87 -22.96
CA LEU A 118 -0.83 2.08 -22.13
C LEU A 118 -1.78 0.88 -22.19
N HIS A 119 -2.02 0.28 -23.35
CA HIS A 119 -2.77 -0.97 -23.48
C HIS A 119 -2.10 -2.10 -22.67
N ALA A 120 -0.79 -2.30 -22.81
CA ALA A 120 -0.07 -3.33 -22.06
C ALA A 120 -0.21 -3.16 -20.53
N ILE A 121 -0.33 -1.93 -20.04
CA ILE A 121 -0.49 -1.63 -18.61
C ILE A 121 -1.97 -1.74 -18.19
N PHE A 122 -2.90 -1.17 -18.96
CA PHE A 122 -4.28 -0.98 -18.50
C PHE A 122 -5.29 -2.00 -19.05
N ASP A 123 -5.00 -2.78 -20.11
CA ASP A 123 -5.87 -3.87 -20.60
C ASP A 123 -5.71 -5.15 -19.82
N VAL A 124 -4.48 -5.44 -19.36
CA VAL A 124 -4.16 -6.72 -18.70
C VAL A 124 -4.79 -6.80 -17.30
N VAL A 125 -5.36 -5.71 -16.79
CA VAL A 125 -5.60 -5.53 -15.37
C VAL A 125 -7.06 -5.50 -14.88
N PRO A 126 -8.15 -5.58 -15.64
CA PRO A 126 -9.47 -5.45 -15.02
C PRO A 126 -9.69 -6.44 -13.87
N ARG A 127 -9.27 -7.68 -14.05
CA ARG A 127 -9.43 -8.73 -13.06
C ARG A 127 -8.42 -8.60 -11.90
N ILE A 128 -7.15 -8.33 -12.22
CA ILE A 128 -6.10 -8.12 -11.20
C ILE A 128 -6.39 -6.84 -10.41
N ALA A 129 -6.80 -5.76 -11.09
CA ALA A 129 -7.19 -4.53 -10.44
C ALA A 129 -8.42 -4.70 -9.55
N LEU A 130 -9.44 -5.43 -10.01
CA LEU A 130 -10.60 -5.75 -9.18
C LEU A 130 -10.19 -6.53 -7.93
N GLY A 131 -9.36 -7.56 -8.08
CA GLY A 131 -8.81 -8.32 -6.96
C GLY A 131 -8.03 -7.44 -5.98
N SER A 132 -7.16 -6.58 -6.50
CA SER A 132 -6.38 -5.63 -5.70
C SER A 132 -7.27 -4.62 -4.97
N ILE A 133 -8.28 -4.07 -5.64
CA ILE A 133 -9.21 -3.10 -5.06
C ILE A 133 -10.03 -3.74 -3.93
N VAL A 134 -10.63 -4.90 -4.18
CA VAL A 134 -11.45 -5.60 -3.17
C VAL A 134 -10.60 -6.00 -1.97
N ALA A 135 -9.43 -6.60 -2.21
CA ALA A 135 -8.49 -6.97 -1.18
C ALA A 135 -8.03 -5.75 -0.38
N TYR A 136 -7.66 -4.66 -1.06
CA TYR A 136 -7.24 -3.41 -0.43
C TYR A 136 -8.33 -2.81 0.47
N ILE A 137 -9.58 -2.70 -0.01
CA ILE A 137 -10.67 -2.13 0.79
C ILE A 137 -10.88 -2.97 2.05
N ILE A 138 -11.06 -4.28 1.88
CA ILE A 138 -11.37 -5.18 2.99
C ILE A 138 -10.17 -5.28 3.94
N GLY A 139 -8.97 -5.49 3.39
CA GLY A 139 -7.72 -5.62 4.16
C GLY A 139 -7.43 -4.37 4.98
N GLN A 140 -7.49 -3.18 4.37
CA GLN A 140 -7.25 -1.91 5.06
C GLN A 140 -8.30 -1.60 6.14
N HIS A 141 -9.58 -1.90 5.89
CA HIS A 141 -10.60 -1.71 6.92
C HIS A 141 -10.42 -2.65 8.10
N ILE A 142 -10.04 -3.89 7.83
CA ILE A 142 -9.70 -4.88 8.88
C ILE A 142 -8.45 -4.43 9.64
N ASP A 143 -7.41 -3.99 8.93
CA ASP A 143 -6.18 -3.48 9.55
C ASP A 143 -6.45 -2.32 10.51
N VAL A 144 -7.12 -1.27 10.04
CA VAL A 144 -7.54 -0.12 10.87
C VAL A 144 -8.41 -0.56 12.05
N PHE A 145 -9.28 -1.55 11.87
CA PHE A 145 -10.11 -2.07 12.94
C PHE A 145 -9.29 -2.82 14.00
N ILE A 146 -8.45 -3.76 13.57
CA ILE A 146 -7.59 -4.55 14.47
C ILE A 146 -6.59 -3.65 15.19
N PHE A 147 -5.94 -2.72 14.47
CA PHE A 147 -5.05 -1.73 15.07
C PHE A 147 -5.76 -0.98 16.21
N SER A 148 -6.98 -0.52 15.98
CA SER A 148 -7.77 0.20 16.98
C SER A 148 -8.13 -0.67 18.18
N LEU A 149 -8.37 -1.98 17.99
CA LEU A 149 -8.63 -2.93 19.09
C LEU A 149 -7.37 -3.15 19.93
N ILE A 150 -6.23 -3.41 19.27
CA ILE A 150 -4.95 -3.62 19.96
C ILE A 150 -4.55 -2.35 20.72
N LYS A 151 -4.80 -1.16 20.16
CA LYS A 151 -4.53 0.13 20.81
C LYS A 151 -5.27 0.31 22.13
N LYS A 152 -6.46 -0.27 22.31
CA LYS A 152 -7.19 -0.22 23.60
C LYS A 152 -6.45 -0.92 24.74
N VAL A 153 -5.70 -1.98 24.42
CA VAL A 153 -4.92 -2.77 25.39
C VAL A 153 -3.49 -2.23 25.49
N PHE A 154 -2.87 -1.94 24.36
CA PHE A 154 -1.49 -1.48 24.25
C PHE A 154 -1.43 -0.02 23.79
N SER A 155 -1.81 0.93 24.65
CA SER A 155 -1.93 2.36 24.31
C SER A 155 -0.60 3.12 24.32
N SER A 156 0.45 2.59 24.99
CA SER A 156 1.75 3.25 25.12
C SER A 156 2.42 3.45 23.76
N ASP A 157 3.14 4.56 23.62
CA ASP A 157 3.95 4.85 22.44
C ASP A 157 5.05 3.80 22.20
N LYS A 158 5.58 3.20 23.28
CA LYS A 158 6.58 2.14 23.20
C LYS A 158 6.02 0.86 22.57
N THR A 159 4.71 0.65 22.65
CA THR A 159 4.01 -0.53 22.12
C THR A 159 3.40 -0.31 20.73
N PHE A 160 3.77 0.78 20.04
CA PHE A 160 3.31 1.02 18.66
C PHE A 160 3.58 -0.15 17.72
N PHE A 161 4.74 -0.79 17.85
CA PHE A 161 5.11 -1.95 17.04
C PHE A 161 4.14 -3.14 17.22
N ILE A 162 3.61 -3.37 18.41
CA ILE A 162 2.62 -4.45 18.66
C ILE A 162 1.34 -4.16 17.87
N ARG A 163 0.92 -2.90 17.83
CA ARG A 163 -0.28 -2.48 17.09
C ARG A 163 -0.09 -2.62 15.59
N ALA A 164 1.03 -2.11 15.08
CA ALA A 164 1.35 -2.14 13.66
C ALA A 164 1.57 -3.58 13.16
N TYR A 165 2.42 -4.36 13.84
CA TYR A 165 2.65 -5.75 13.43
C TYR A 165 1.41 -6.63 13.60
N GLY A 166 0.72 -6.50 14.74
CA GLY A 166 -0.45 -7.33 15.04
C GLY A 166 -1.60 -7.07 14.06
N SER A 167 -1.87 -5.81 13.69
CA SER A 167 -2.91 -5.49 12.73
C SER A 167 -2.54 -5.96 11.33
N THR A 168 -1.34 -5.63 10.87
CA THR A 168 -0.90 -5.99 9.51
C THR A 168 -0.72 -7.51 9.36
N PHE A 169 -0.26 -8.23 10.38
CA PHE A 169 -0.16 -9.69 10.32
C PHE A 169 -1.51 -10.34 10.03
N LEU A 170 -2.56 -9.94 10.77
CA LEU A 170 -3.90 -10.53 10.62
C LEU A 170 -4.61 -10.03 9.35
N SER A 171 -4.54 -8.73 9.05
CA SER A 171 -5.18 -8.15 7.87
C SER A 171 -4.57 -8.66 6.56
N SER A 172 -3.25 -8.89 6.53
CA SER A 172 -2.54 -9.38 5.34
C SER A 172 -2.94 -10.79 4.94
N ILE A 173 -3.34 -11.66 5.87
CA ILE A 173 -3.85 -13.00 5.52
C ILE A 173 -5.10 -12.85 4.66
N ILE A 174 -6.05 -12.04 5.13
CA ILE A 174 -7.35 -11.85 4.48
C ILE A 174 -7.17 -11.11 3.15
N ASP A 175 -6.41 -10.04 3.15
CA ASP A 175 -6.07 -9.25 1.96
C ASP A 175 -5.41 -10.13 0.89
N THR A 176 -4.39 -10.92 1.25
CA THR A 176 -3.70 -11.78 0.30
C THR A 176 -4.61 -12.92 -0.20
N ALA A 177 -5.41 -13.51 0.69
CA ALA A 177 -6.35 -14.56 0.29
C ALA A 177 -7.39 -14.03 -0.71
N LEU A 178 -7.96 -12.87 -0.45
CA LEU A 178 -8.93 -12.22 -1.35
C LEU A 178 -8.31 -11.87 -2.69
N PHE A 179 -7.13 -11.24 -2.67
CA PHE A 179 -6.41 -10.87 -3.88
C PHE A 179 -6.13 -12.11 -4.75
N VAL A 180 -5.51 -13.13 -4.19
CA VAL A 180 -5.11 -14.34 -4.91
C VAL A 180 -6.34 -15.09 -5.41
N ALA A 181 -7.40 -15.17 -4.61
CA ALA A 181 -8.64 -15.82 -5.00
C ALA A 181 -9.28 -15.13 -6.23
N ILE A 182 -9.41 -13.79 -6.19
CA ILE A 182 -10.05 -13.05 -7.28
C ILE A 182 -9.16 -13.04 -8.53
N ALA A 183 -7.85 -12.82 -8.35
CA ALA A 183 -6.93 -12.68 -9.47
C ALA A 183 -6.65 -14.00 -10.19
N PHE A 184 -6.50 -15.12 -9.47
CA PHE A 184 -5.87 -16.33 -10.00
C PHE A 184 -6.71 -17.60 -9.92
N ILE A 185 -7.75 -17.72 -9.08
CA ILE A 185 -8.60 -18.93 -9.07
C ILE A 185 -9.31 -19.08 -10.42
N GLY A 186 -9.19 -20.29 -10.98
CA GLY A 186 -9.75 -20.62 -12.30
C GLY A 186 -8.90 -20.17 -13.49
N THR A 187 -7.73 -19.54 -13.26
CA THR A 187 -6.74 -19.20 -14.32
C THR A 187 -5.45 -19.99 -14.17
N LEU A 188 -5.10 -20.38 -12.94
CA LEU A 188 -3.88 -21.14 -12.62
C LEU A 188 -4.23 -22.42 -11.86
N PRO A 189 -3.35 -23.45 -11.90
CA PRO A 189 -3.48 -24.65 -11.08
C PRO A 189 -3.49 -24.29 -9.58
N GLY A 190 -4.28 -25.03 -8.78
CA GLY A 190 -4.45 -24.73 -7.36
C GLY A 190 -3.15 -24.73 -6.54
N THR A 191 -2.18 -25.59 -6.90
CA THR A 191 -0.84 -25.59 -6.29
C THR A 191 -0.10 -24.28 -6.52
N VAL A 192 -0.12 -23.74 -7.74
CA VAL A 192 0.50 -22.46 -8.10
C VAL A 192 -0.20 -21.30 -7.37
N VAL A 193 -1.53 -21.34 -7.29
CA VAL A 193 -2.30 -20.32 -6.54
C VAL A 193 -1.89 -20.30 -5.06
N PHE A 194 -1.71 -21.46 -4.45
CA PHE A 194 -1.28 -21.58 -3.06
C PHE A 194 0.17 -21.08 -2.87
N GLU A 195 1.09 -21.38 -3.77
CA GLU A 195 2.46 -20.86 -3.75
C GLU A 195 2.49 -19.33 -3.84
N ILE A 196 1.71 -18.74 -4.74
CA ILE A 196 1.56 -17.28 -4.87
C ILE A 196 1.00 -16.68 -3.57
N PHE A 197 0.03 -17.34 -2.94
CA PHE A 197 -0.50 -16.88 -1.65
C PHE A 197 0.59 -16.82 -0.58
N ILE A 198 1.33 -17.91 -0.38
CA ILE A 198 2.37 -18.00 0.64
C ILE A 198 3.49 -16.99 0.38
N THR A 199 4.00 -16.92 -0.84
CA THR A 199 5.11 -16.01 -1.20
C THR A 199 4.71 -14.55 -1.04
N THR A 200 3.52 -14.17 -1.50
CA THR A 200 3.00 -12.79 -1.36
C THR A 200 2.81 -12.43 0.12
N TYR A 201 2.26 -13.34 0.91
CA TYR A 201 2.05 -13.12 2.34
C TYR A 201 3.38 -12.94 3.09
N VAL A 202 4.36 -13.83 2.84
CA VAL A 202 5.69 -13.74 3.47
C VAL A 202 6.40 -12.44 3.08
N LEU A 203 6.36 -12.02 1.82
CA LEU A 203 6.96 -10.77 1.37
C LEU A 203 6.31 -9.54 2.03
N LYS A 204 4.98 -9.55 2.20
CA LYS A 204 4.27 -8.49 2.95
C LYS A 204 4.72 -8.42 4.40
N LEU A 205 4.81 -9.57 5.08
CA LEU A 205 5.28 -9.62 6.47
C LEU A 205 6.71 -9.15 6.61
N ALA A 206 7.62 -9.61 5.75
CA ALA A 206 9.00 -9.15 5.74
C ALA A 206 9.08 -7.62 5.62
N SER A 207 8.35 -7.05 4.66
CA SER A 207 8.28 -5.59 4.49
C SER A 207 7.75 -4.89 5.75
N THR A 208 6.77 -5.46 6.44
CA THR A 208 6.19 -4.88 7.66
C THR A 208 7.20 -4.84 8.81
N VAL A 209 8.04 -5.88 8.96
CA VAL A 209 9.08 -5.90 10.02
C VAL A 209 10.04 -4.72 9.89
N PHE A 210 10.43 -4.38 8.67
CA PHE A 210 11.40 -3.32 8.42
C PHE A 210 10.82 -1.90 8.39
N ASN A 211 9.50 -1.73 8.31
CA ASN A 211 8.86 -0.42 8.18
C ASN A 211 8.61 0.30 9.53
N VAL A 212 8.46 -0.42 10.62
CA VAL A 212 8.09 0.14 11.94
C VAL A 212 9.05 1.22 12.46
N PRO A 213 10.38 1.14 12.28
CA PRO A 213 11.28 2.23 12.66
C PRO A 213 10.87 3.59 12.07
N PHE A 214 10.40 3.61 10.82
CA PHE A 214 9.92 4.84 10.17
C PHE A 214 8.65 5.38 10.83
N GLY A 215 7.79 4.49 11.35
CA GLY A 215 6.64 4.87 12.16
C GLY A 215 7.03 5.61 13.44
N TYR A 216 8.07 5.12 14.14
CA TYR A 216 8.60 5.82 15.33
C TYR A 216 9.23 7.17 14.98
N ILE A 217 9.92 7.30 13.84
CA ILE A 217 10.45 8.59 13.37
C ILE A 217 9.30 9.58 13.12
N ALA A 218 8.26 9.16 12.41
CA ALA A 218 7.08 9.99 12.16
C ALA A 218 6.41 10.44 13.47
N LYS A 219 6.20 9.53 14.42
CA LYS A 219 5.65 9.85 15.75
C LYS A 219 6.55 10.81 16.55
N SER A 220 7.87 10.69 16.40
CA SER A 220 8.82 11.63 17.03
C SER A 220 8.63 13.04 16.50
N PHE A 221 8.37 13.24 15.20
CA PHE A 221 8.08 14.56 14.64
C PHE A 221 6.81 15.16 15.22
N TYR A 222 5.75 14.37 15.38
CA TYR A 222 4.52 14.82 16.02
C TYR A 222 4.76 15.27 17.47
N ARG A 223 5.43 14.45 18.29
CA ARG A 223 5.71 14.77 19.71
C ARG A 223 6.59 16.01 19.89
N LYS A 224 7.55 16.23 18.98
CA LYS A 224 8.45 17.39 19.02
C LYS A 224 7.82 18.66 18.47
N GLY A 225 6.53 18.65 18.11
CA GLY A 225 5.84 19.80 17.52
C GLY A 225 6.44 20.26 16.19
N LYS A 226 7.12 19.36 15.47
CA LYS A 226 7.76 19.67 14.19
C LYS A 226 6.80 19.55 12.99
N ILE A 227 5.56 19.23 13.23
CA ILE A 227 4.46 19.14 12.24
C ILE A 227 3.60 20.38 12.41
N ASP A 228 3.13 20.95 11.31
CA ASP A 228 2.39 22.20 11.30
C ASP A 228 1.15 22.13 12.21
N LYS A 229 0.95 23.15 13.04
CA LYS A 229 -0.14 23.22 14.03
C LYS A 229 -1.53 23.31 13.41
N LEU A 230 -1.62 23.66 12.11
CA LEU A 230 -2.88 23.65 11.36
C LEU A 230 -3.55 22.27 11.30
N ASP A 231 -2.79 21.20 11.60
CA ASP A 231 -3.28 19.82 11.65
C ASP A 231 -3.66 19.34 13.07
N GLN A 232 -3.51 20.16 14.08
CA GLN A 232 -3.77 19.78 15.49
C GLN A 232 -5.19 20.05 15.96
N GLY A 233 -6.05 20.60 15.14
CA GLY A 233 -7.39 20.94 15.59
C GLY A 233 -8.41 20.99 14.47
N TYR A 234 -9.22 20.00 14.43
CA TYR A 234 -10.70 20.05 14.36
C TYR A 234 -11.26 18.65 14.51
#